data_a1829866a5e24e2291b4de1cb8300379
#
_entry.id   a1829866a5e24e2291b4de1cb8300379
#
_cell.length_a   1.000
_cell.length_b   1.000
_cell.length_c   1.000
_cell.angle_alpha   90.00
_cell.angle_beta   90.00
_cell.angle_gamma   90.00
#
_symmetry.space_group_name_H-M   'P 1'
#
loop_
_entity.id
_entity.type
_entity.pdbx_description
1 polymer ?
#
loop_
_entity_poly.entity_id
_entity_poly.type
_entity_poly.pdbx_seq_one_letter_code
_entity_poly.pdbx_strand_id
1 'polypeptide(L)'
;TGLSERYLDQADLRVTSQRFYKELLRDRGLTIGRLDARYTGRDFDNAGETPDNDPSFYGIDAGYTAAINSWARDTLGFETTREYQSIGREPGRHWQWSTGQGRGAYLNVAPYIGQAMRQNSQLRVFNAQGYYDFATPFFGAEYSLNRTGIPQDRVELHYYDAGHMMYVRDEDRAKLSRDIRAFIRNR
;
A
#
# COMPACT_ATOMS: atom_id res chain seq x y z
N THR A 1 -9.85 11.24 -13.74
CA THR A 1 -9.94 9.93 -13.03
C THR A 1 -9.96 8.75 -14.02
N GLY A 2 -10.37 8.93 -15.27
CA GLY A 2 -10.65 7.86 -16.23
C GLY A 2 -12.04 7.21 -16.09
N LEU A 3 -12.82 7.61 -15.09
CA LEU A 3 -14.21 7.20 -14.91
C LEU A 3 -15.15 8.11 -15.70
N SER A 4 -16.31 7.60 -16.11
CA SER A 4 -17.32 8.41 -16.80
C SER A 4 -17.95 9.45 -15.87
N GLU A 5 -18.31 10.62 -16.39
CA GLU A 5 -19.04 11.65 -15.62
C GLU A 5 -20.32 11.08 -15.02
N ARG A 6 -21.08 10.32 -15.81
CA ARG A 6 -22.29 9.66 -15.33
C ARG A 6 -22.06 8.79 -14.09
N TYR A 7 -20.97 8.02 -14.07
CA TYR A 7 -20.63 7.19 -12.91
C TYR A 7 -20.26 8.04 -11.70
N LEU A 8 -19.48 9.11 -11.92
CA LEU A 8 -19.07 10.03 -10.86
C LEU A 8 -20.28 10.74 -10.25
N ASP A 9 -21.26 11.18 -11.07
CA ASP A 9 -22.50 11.78 -10.60
C ASP A 9 -23.34 10.79 -9.80
N GLN A 10 -23.52 9.56 -10.30
CA GLN A 10 -24.24 8.51 -9.59
C GLN A 10 -23.59 8.11 -8.25
N ALA A 11 -22.29 8.26 -8.14
CA ALA A 11 -21.52 8.00 -6.92
C ALA A 11 -21.46 9.22 -6.00
N ASP A 12 -22.11 10.35 -6.35
CA ASP A 12 -22.06 11.62 -5.62
C ASP A 12 -20.61 12.05 -5.33
N LEU A 13 -19.73 11.85 -6.31
CA LEU A 13 -18.28 12.05 -6.25
C LEU A 13 -17.55 11.24 -5.17
N ARG A 14 -18.22 10.24 -4.57
CA ARG A 14 -17.69 9.42 -3.48
C ARG A 14 -17.35 8.01 -3.96
N VAL A 15 -16.36 7.91 -4.83
CA VAL A 15 -15.86 6.64 -5.33
C VAL A 15 -14.84 6.06 -4.35
N THR A 16 -15.18 4.94 -3.73
CA THR A 16 -14.22 4.20 -2.89
C THR A 16 -13.15 3.55 -3.78
N SER A 17 -11.98 3.21 -3.19
CA SER A 17 -10.91 2.53 -3.93
C SER A 17 -11.40 1.24 -4.58
N GLN A 18 -12.20 0.43 -3.88
CA GLN A 18 -12.73 -0.83 -4.42
C GLN A 18 -13.63 -0.61 -5.64
N ARG A 19 -14.53 0.38 -5.57
CA ARG A 19 -15.35 0.77 -6.72
C ARG A 19 -14.50 1.25 -7.88
N PHE A 20 -13.44 2.01 -7.60
CA PHE A 20 -12.53 2.48 -8.63
C PHE A 20 -11.82 1.31 -9.34
N TYR A 21 -11.29 0.32 -8.60
CA TYR A 21 -10.62 -0.85 -9.20
C TYR A 21 -11.55 -1.60 -10.15
N LYS A 22 -12.81 -1.69 -9.79
CA LYS A 22 -13.83 -2.41 -10.55
C LYS A 22 -14.32 -1.65 -11.77
N GLU A 23 -14.46 -0.33 -11.63
CA GLU A 23 -15.10 0.49 -12.66
C GLU A 23 -14.17 0.93 -13.79
N LEU A 24 -12.89 1.19 -13.48
CA LEU A 24 -11.96 1.83 -14.41
C LEU A 24 -11.84 1.12 -15.77
N LEU A 25 -11.85 -0.21 -15.77
CA LEU A 25 -11.75 -1.03 -16.99
C LEU A 25 -12.95 -1.99 -17.16
N ARG A 26 -14.09 -1.65 -16.59
CA ARG A 26 -15.31 -2.47 -16.64
C ARG A 26 -15.78 -2.74 -18.08
N ASP A 27 -15.69 -1.76 -18.95
CA ASP A 27 -16.02 -1.87 -20.37
C ASP A 27 -15.18 -2.93 -21.11
N ARG A 28 -13.99 -3.22 -20.59
CA ARG A 28 -13.08 -4.26 -21.10
C ARG A 28 -13.24 -5.61 -20.38
N GLY A 29 -14.15 -5.70 -19.41
CA GLY A 29 -14.30 -6.87 -18.56
C GLY A 29 -13.09 -7.15 -17.66
N LEU A 30 -12.38 -6.08 -17.24
CA LEU A 30 -11.18 -6.16 -16.43
C LEU A 30 -11.34 -5.38 -15.12
N THR A 31 -10.64 -5.83 -14.09
CA THR A 31 -10.39 -5.10 -12.85
C THR A 31 -8.89 -4.82 -12.71
N ILE A 32 -8.54 -3.76 -11.99
CA ILE A 32 -7.14 -3.40 -11.73
C ILE A 32 -6.69 -3.87 -10.36
N GLY A 33 -5.37 -4.05 -10.20
CA GLY A 33 -4.76 -4.46 -8.95
C GLY A 33 -4.76 -3.37 -7.88
N ARG A 34 -4.92 -3.78 -6.64
CA ARG A 34 -4.83 -2.91 -5.46
C ARG A 34 -3.39 -2.61 -5.07
N LEU A 35 -2.52 -3.62 -5.09
CA LEU A 35 -1.11 -3.43 -4.77
C LEU A 35 -0.34 -2.74 -5.90
N ASP A 36 -0.76 -2.94 -7.15
CA ASP A 36 -0.23 -2.23 -8.31
C ASP A 36 -1.31 -2.15 -9.40
N ALA A 37 -1.78 -0.94 -9.67
CA ALA A 37 -2.89 -0.70 -10.62
C ALA A 37 -2.56 -1.04 -12.08
N ARG A 38 -1.31 -1.31 -12.42
CA ARG A 38 -0.90 -1.74 -13.77
C ARG A 38 -1.21 -3.22 -14.03
N TYR A 39 -1.37 -4.01 -12.97
CA TYR A 39 -1.84 -5.39 -13.10
C TYR A 39 -3.34 -5.40 -13.33
N THR A 40 -3.78 -6.23 -14.27
CA THR A 40 -5.20 -6.39 -14.58
C THR A 40 -5.60 -7.85 -14.50
N GLY A 41 -6.85 -8.11 -14.16
CA GLY A 41 -7.43 -9.44 -14.09
C GLY A 41 -8.90 -9.45 -14.44
N ARG A 42 -9.49 -10.63 -14.48
CA ARG A 42 -10.92 -10.83 -14.66
C ARG A 42 -11.54 -11.30 -13.37
N ASP A 43 -12.64 -10.70 -12.99
CA ASP A 43 -13.46 -11.15 -11.87
C ASP A 43 -14.50 -12.17 -12.31
N PHE A 44 -14.99 -12.93 -11.36
CA PHE A 44 -16.12 -13.83 -11.57
C PHE A 44 -17.39 -13.06 -11.98
N ASP A 45 -17.65 -11.94 -11.30
CA ASP A 45 -18.80 -11.05 -11.57
C ASP A 45 -18.32 -9.66 -12.01
N ASN A 46 -18.48 -9.35 -13.31
CA ASN A 46 -18.12 -8.03 -13.82
C ASN A 46 -19.09 -6.91 -13.39
N ALA A 47 -20.31 -7.24 -12.96
CA ALA A 47 -21.31 -6.26 -12.55
C ALA A 47 -21.15 -5.79 -11.09
N GLY A 48 -20.47 -6.57 -10.26
CA GLY A 48 -20.24 -6.25 -8.84
C GLY A 48 -19.54 -4.92 -8.59
N GLU A 49 -19.64 -4.39 -7.38
CA GLU A 49 -19.02 -3.13 -6.97
C GLU A 49 -17.60 -3.30 -6.41
N THR A 50 -17.24 -4.53 -6.02
CA THR A 50 -15.95 -4.85 -5.42
C THR A 50 -15.26 -5.94 -6.22
N PRO A 51 -13.94 -5.89 -6.40
CA PRO A 51 -13.20 -6.99 -6.98
C PRO A 51 -13.30 -8.26 -6.11
N ASP A 52 -13.39 -9.42 -6.76
CA ASP A 52 -13.32 -10.71 -6.08
C ASP A 52 -11.94 -10.91 -5.44
N ASN A 53 -10.91 -10.45 -6.13
CA ASN A 53 -9.52 -10.66 -5.79
C ASN A 53 -8.64 -9.51 -6.28
N ASP A 54 -7.35 -9.54 -5.90
CA ASP A 54 -6.35 -8.56 -6.32
C ASP A 54 -5.45 -9.17 -7.42
N PRO A 55 -5.57 -8.73 -8.70
CA PRO A 55 -4.72 -9.24 -9.78
C PRO A 55 -3.22 -9.05 -9.53
N SER A 56 -2.84 -7.98 -8.86
CA SER A 56 -1.43 -7.74 -8.52
C SER A 56 -0.89 -8.73 -7.49
N PHE A 57 -1.75 -9.21 -6.58
CA PHE A 57 -1.37 -10.21 -5.59
C PHE A 57 -1.11 -11.57 -6.24
N TYR A 58 -1.95 -12.01 -7.16
CA TYR A 58 -1.75 -13.29 -7.87
C TYR A 58 -0.44 -13.36 -8.64
N GLY A 59 0.03 -12.24 -9.18
CA GLY A 59 1.28 -12.20 -9.92
C GLY A 59 2.53 -12.48 -9.07
N ILE A 60 2.42 -12.39 -7.75
CA ILE A 60 3.56 -12.45 -6.83
C ILE A 60 3.46 -13.54 -5.77
N ASP A 61 2.26 -13.90 -5.32
CA ASP A 61 2.05 -14.75 -4.14
C ASP A 61 2.73 -16.12 -4.26
N ALA A 62 2.51 -16.82 -5.36
CA ALA A 62 3.10 -18.15 -5.57
C ALA A 62 4.63 -18.11 -5.60
N GLY A 63 5.22 -17.12 -6.29
CA GLY A 63 6.66 -16.96 -6.38
C GLY A 63 7.30 -16.62 -5.04
N TYR A 64 6.72 -15.72 -4.28
CA TYR A 64 7.22 -15.37 -2.95
C TYR A 64 7.04 -16.50 -1.95
N THR A 65 5.90 -17.19 -1.97
CA THR A 65 5.67 -18.35 -1.09
C THR A 65 6.66 -19.47 -1.37
N ALA A 66 6.92 -19.77 -2.63
CA ALA A 66 7.94 -20.77 -3.01
C ALA A 66 9.35 -20.34 -2.55
N ALA A 67 9.72 -19.09 -2.83
CA ALA A 67 11.04 -18.56 -2.49
C ALA A 67 11.31 -18.55 -0.98
N ILE A 68 10.36 -18.08 -0.15
CA ILE A 68 10.54 -18.04 1.31
C ILE A 68 10.65 -19.44 1.91
N ASN A 69 9.85 -20.41 1.41
CA ASN A 69 9.92 -21.78 1.88
C ASN A 69 11.26 -22.44 1.53
N SER A 70 11.76 -22.26 0.30
CA SER A 70 13.06 -22.76 -0.11
C SER A 70 14.18 -22.12 0.71
N TRP A 71 14.19 -20.78 0.80
CA TRP A 71 15.21 -20.08 1.56
C TRP A 71 15.25 -20.45 3.05
N ALA A 72 14.08 -20.58 3.69
CA ALA A 72 13.99 -20.97 5.09
C ALA A 72 14.56 -22.37 5.33
N ARG A 73 14.28 -23.34 4.46
CA ARG A 73 14.77 -24.71 4.59
C ARG A 73 16.22 -24.85 4.17
N ASP A 74 16.55 -24.37 2.97
CA ASP A 74 17.83 -24.66 2.31
C ASP A 74 18.96 -23.77 2.82
N THR A 75 18.65 -22.52 3.20
CA THR A 75 19.65 -21.54 3.66
C THR A 75 19.70 -21.40 5.17
N LEU A 76 18.53 -21.36 5.83
CA LEU A 76 18.47 -21.17 7.28
C LEU A 76 18.40 -22.49 8.07
N GLY A 77 18.20 -23.63 7.41
CA GLY A 77 18.02 -24.92 8.07
C GLY A 77 16.77 -24.97 8.97
N PHE A 78 15.75 -24.16 8.66
CA PHE A 78 14.53 -24.10 9.44
C PHE A 78 13.57 -25.21 9.04
N GLU A 79 13.45 -26.22 9.88
CA GLU A 79 12.54 -27.34 9.66
C GLU A 79 11.19 -27.07 10.32
N THR A 80 10.13 -27.07 9.53
CA THR A 80 8.75 -26.92 10.01
C THR A 80 7.78 -27.64 9.10
N THR A 81 6.71 -28.17 9.69
CA THR A 81 5.55 -28.71 8.97
C THR A 81 4.43 -27.68 8.83
N ARG A 82 4.61 -26.47 9.41
CA ARG A 82 3.62 -25.40 9.29
C ARG A 82 3.66 -24.80 7.90
N GLU A 83 2.47 -24.57 7.35
CA GLU A 83 2.30 -23.82 6.12
C GLU A 83 2.69 -22.35 6.34
N TYR A 84 3.48 -21.80 5.42
CA TYR A 84 3.75 -20.36 5.39
C TYR A 84 2.51 -19.64 4.86
N GLN A 85 1.92 -18.79 5.68
CA GLN A 85 0.77 -17.96 5.29
C GLN A 85 1.27 -16.60 4.81
N SER A 86 1.25 -16.37 3.49
CA SER A 86 1.60 -15.09 2.88
C SER A 86 0.67 -13.96 3.35
N ILE A 87 -0.61 -14.27 3.60
CA ILE A 87 -1.60 -13.37 4.21
C ILE A 87 -2.19 -14.02 5.46
N GLY A 88 -1.74 -13.56 6.62
CA GLY A 88 -2.32 -13.95 7.90
C GLY A 88 -3.60 -13.15 8.21
N ARG A 89 -4.77 -13.80 8.20
CA ARG A 89 -6.06 -13.13 8.51
C ARG A 89 -6.29 -12.92 10.01
N GLU A 90 -5.66 -13.74 10.84
CA GLU A 90 -5.84 -13.72 12.29
C GLU A 90 -5.41 -12.38 12.94
N PRO A 91 -4.25 -11.77 12.61
CA PRO A 91 -3.90 -10.46 13.14
C PRO A 91 -4.94 -9.39 12.85
N GLY A 92 -5.58 -9.41 11.67
CA GLY A 92 -6.60 -8.43 11.28
C GLY A 92 -7.87 -8.49 12.14
N ARG A 93 -8.22 -9.65 12.69
CA ARG A 93 -9.38 -9.84 13.57
C ARG A 93 -9.19 -9.18 14.93
N HIS A 94 -7.96 -9.10 15.40
CA HIS A 94 -7.58 -8.53 16.70
C HIS A 94 -7.02 -7.11 16.58
N TRP A 95 -6.94 -6.56 15.36
CA TRP A 95 -6.40 -5.24 15.13
C TRP A 95 -7.29 -4.15 15.74
N GLN A 96 -6.68 -3.24 16.48
CA GLN A 96 -7.37 -2.12 17.11
C GLN A 96 -7.53 -0.97 16.11
N TRP A 97 -8.71 -0.81 15.53
CA TRP A 97 -9.02 0.23 14.53
C TRP A 97 -9.49 1.56 15.14
N SER A 98 -9.42 1.71 16.45
CA SER A 98 -9.83 2.94 17.12
C SER A 98 -8.72 3.48 18.02
N THR A 99 -8.55 4.79 18.01
CA THR A 99 -7.69 5.52 18.95
C THR A 99 -8.45 5.99 20.20
N GLY A 100 -9.63 5.45 20.49
CA GLY A 100 -10.51 5.91 21.57
C GLY A 100 -11.37 7.13 21.21
N GLN A 101 -11.31 7.65 20.00
CA GLN A 101 -12.06 8.82 19.55
C GLN A 101 -13.48 8.52 19.04
N GLY A 102 -14.08 7.41 19.45
CA GLY A 102 -15.44 7.04 19.11
C GLY A 102 -15.61 6.19 17.84
N ARG A 103 -16.81 5.60 17.68
CA ARG A 103 -17.15 4.80 16.49
C ARG A 103 -17.22 5.69 15.25
N GLY A 104 -16.52 5.29 14.18
CA GLY A 104 -16.56 5.98 12.89
C GLY A 104 -15.53 7.09 12.73
N ALA A 105 -14.65 7.31 13.71
CA ALA A 105 -13.53 8.23 13.55
C ALA A 105 -12.49 7.62 12.57
N TYR A 106 -12.02 8.43 11.64
CA TYR A 106 -10.93 8.06 10.75
C TYR A 106 -9.64 7.87 11.56
N LEU A 107 -9.05 6.68 11.52
CA LEU A 107 -7.83 6.41 12.25
C LEU A 107 -6.67 7.21 11.66
N ASN A 108 -6.17 8.19 12.41
CA ASN A 108 -5.02 8.99 12.02
C ASN A 108 -3.95 8.93 13.12
N VAL A 109 -2.83 8.28 12.83
CA VAL A 109 -1.68 8.15 13.75
C VAL A 109 -0.57 9.14 13.47
N ALA A 110 -0.66 9.96 12.43
CA ALA A 110 0.36 10.95 12.07
C ALA A 110 0.63 12.00 13.18
N PRO A 111 -0.33 12.41 14.03
CA PRO A 111 -0.04 13.27 15.17
C PRO A 111 1.01 12.72 16.14
N TYR A 112 1.07 11.39 16.32
CA TYR A 112 2.09 10.75 17.15
C TYR A 112 3.49 10.84 16.54
N ILE A 113 3.59 10.79 15.20
CA ILE A 113 4.86 11.04 14.48
C ILE A 113 5.32 12.47 14.79
N GLY A 114 4.45 13.46 14.64
CA GLY A 114 4.76 14.86 14.96
C GLY A 114 5.21 15.05 16.42
N GLN A 115 4.54 14.38 17.35
CA GLN A 115 4.93 14.42 18.77
C GLN A 115 6.33 13.82 18.99
N ALA A 116 6.61 12.64 18.42
CA ALA A 116 7.91 12.00 18.52
C ALA A 116 9.03 12.86 17.91
N MET A 117 8.77 13.50 16.76
CA MET A 117 9.73 14.39 16.10
C MET A 117 10.02 15.67 16.90
N ARG A 118 9.05 16.18 17.66
CA ARG A 118 9.24 17.34 18.55
C ARG A 118 10.03 16.95 19.82
N GLN A 119 9.85 15.73 20.31
CA GLN A 119 10.61 15.20 21.46
C GLN A 119 12.03 14.80 21.08
N ASN A 120 12.24 14.37 19.84
CA ASN A 120 13.55 14.00 19.33
C ASN A 120 13.90 14.85 18.11
N SER A 121 14.78 15.82 18.27
CA SER A 121 15.19 16.75 17.21
C SER A 121 15.96 16.07 16.08
N GLN A 122 16.50 14.87 16.30
CA GLN A 122 17.23 14.10 15.29
C GLN A 122 16.33 13.12 14.52
N LEU A 123 15.08 12.95 14.94
CA LEU A 123 14.16 12.05 14.27
C LEU A 123 13.72 12.66 12.94
N ARG A 124 13.91 11.91 11.86
CA ARG A 124 13.53 12.22 10.50
C ARG A 124 12.55 11.17 9.97
N VAL A 125 11.78 11.53 8.99
CA VAL A 125 10.83 10.63 8.31
C VAL A 125 11.22 10.49 6.85
N PHE A 126 11.37 9.25 6.41
CA PHE A 126 11.50 8.87 5.00
C PHE A 126 10.20 8.21 4.57
N ASN A 127 9.50 8.80 3.61
CA ASN A 127 8.27 8.25 3.05
C ASN A 127 8.49 7.81 1.61
N ALA A 128 8.38 6.51 1.36
CA ALA A 128 8.50 5.91 0.04
C ALA A 128 7.11 5.54 -0.50
N GLN A 129 6.77 6.02 -1.70
CA GLN A 129 5.45 5.82 -2.31
C GLN A 129 5.55 5.41 -3.77
N GLY A 130 4.77 4.39 -4.16
CA GLY A 130 4.58 4.04 -5.56
C GLY A 130 3.42 4.82 -6.18
N TYR A 131 3.59 5.33 -7.39
CA TYR A 131 2.54 6.07 -8.10
C TYR A 131 1.30 5.20 -8.40
N TYR A 132 1.47 3.88 -8.51
CA TYR A 132 0.41 2.93 -8.84
C TYR A 132 -0.11 2.15 -7.62
N ASP A 133 0.27 2.59 -6.41
CA ASP A 133 -0.17 1.99 -5.15
C ASP A 133 -1.57 2.47 -4.77
N PHE A 134 -2.55 1.56 -4.82
CA PHE A 134 -3.90 1.82 -4.33
C PHE A 134 -4.18 1.17 -2.96
N ALA A 135 -3.22 0.47 -2.38
CA ALA A 135 -3.31 -0.01 -1.00
C ALA A 135 -3.08 1.14 -0.01
N THR A 136 -2.04 1.96 -0.29
CA THR A 136 -1.68 3.17 0.45
C THR A 136 -1.36 4.29 -0.54
N PRO A 137 -2.38 4.95 -1.13
CA PRO A 137 -2.17 5.96 -2.16
C PRO A 137 -1.26 7.10 -1.68
N PHE A 138 -0.32 7.52 -2.54
CA PHE A 138 0.71 8.51 -2.19
C PHE A 138 0.12 9.84 -1.68
N PHE A 139 -0.99 10.29 -2.26
CA PHE A 139 -1.65 11.52 -1.82
C PHE A 139 -2.20 11.42 -0.39
N GLY A 140 -2.63 10.21 0.05
CA GLY A 140 -3.06 9.98 1.43
C GLY A 140 -1.92 10.17 2.43
N ALA A 141 -0.71 9.73 2.08
CA ALA A 141 0.49 9.94 2.88
C ALA A 141 0.88 11.42 2.93
N GLU A 142 0.91 12.11 1.78
CA GLU A 142 1.16 13.56 1.71
C GLU A 142 0.17 14.34 2.58
N TYR A 143 -1.11 14.06 2.41
CA TYR A 143 -2.19 14.70 3.18
C TYR A 143 -1.97 14.52 4.68
N SER A 144 -1.63 13.31 5.13
CA SER A 144 -1.44 12.99 6.54
C SER A 144 -0.19 13.66 7.11
N LEU A 145 0.92 13.62 6.38
CA LEU A 145 2.19 14.19 6.83
C LEU A 145 2.19 15.72 6.83
N ASN A 146 1.49 16.37 5.92
CA ASN A 146 1.47 17.83 5.79
C ASN A 146 0.52 18.54 6.76
N ARG A 147 -0.38 17.84 7.47
CA ARG A 147 -1.47 18.48 8.23
C ARG A 147 -1.44 18.29 9.75
N THR A 148 -0.43 17.64 10.29
CA THR A 148 -0.46 17.18 11.68
C THR A 148 0.61 17.80 12.58
N GLY A 149 1.14 18.97 12.21
CA GLY A 149 2.19 19.64 12.98
C GLY A 149 3.53 18.88 12.99
N ILE A 150 3.79 18.16 11.94
CA ILE A 150 5.06 17.47 11.69
C ILE A 150 6.08 18.49 11.16
N PRO A 151 7.31 18.56 11.70
CA PRO A 151 8.38 19.39 11.16
C PRO A 151 8.74 18.98 9.72
N GLN A 152 8.37 19.79 8.74
CA GLN A 152 8.48 19.47 7.31
C GLN A 152 9.93 19.45 6.80
N ASP A 153 10.81 20.19 7.43
CA ASP A 153 12.26 20.21 7.16
C ASP A 153 12.95 18.85 7.44
N ARG A 154 12.25 17.96 8.12
CA ARG A 154 12.73 16.61 8.49
C ARG A 154 11.93 15.48 7.87
N VAL A 155 11.10 15.78 6.87
CA VAL A 155 10.31 14.79 6.12
C VAL A 155 10.80 14.76 4.67
N GLU A 156 11.17 13.57 4.20
CA GLU A 156 11.50 13.36 2.79
C GLU A 156 10.43 12.49 2.12
N LEU A 157 9.88 12.98 1.02
CA LEU A 157 8.89 12.26 0.20
C LEU A 157 9.58 11.75 -1.07
N HIS A 158 9.60 10.45 -1.26
CA HIS A 158 10.21 9.80 -2.41
C HIS A 158 9.18 9.00 -3.20
N TYR A 159 9.18 9.15 -4.52
CA TYR A 159 8.22 8.52 -5.41
C TYR A 159 8.90 7.57 -6.38
N TYR A 160 8.20 6.47 -6.68
CA TYR A 160 8.70 5.37 -7.51
C TYR A 160 7.68 5.02 -8.60
N ASP A 161 8.17 4.63 -9.77
CA ASP A 161 7.33 4.17 -10.89
C ASP A 161 6.91 2.70 -10.64
N ALA A 162 6.27 2.47 -9.52
CA ALA A 162 5.92 1.17 -8.96
C ALA A 162 4.59 1.21 -8.22
N GLY A 163 4.11 0.05 -7.79
CA GLY A 163 3.00 -0.11 -6.86
C GLY A 163 3.46 -0.14 -5.40
N HIS A 164 2.69 -0.81 -4.55
CA HIS A 164 2.90 -0.93 -3.10
C HIS A 164 4.25 -1.56 -2.74
N MET A 165 4.67 -2.55 -3.52
CA MET A 165 5.96 -3.23 -3.34
C MET A 165 6.93 -2.76 -4.42
N MET A 166 7.50 -1.57 -4.23
CA MET A 166 8.39 -0.94 -5.21
C MET A 166 9.67 -1.77 -5.48
N TYR A 167 10.05 -2.64 -4.56
CA TYR A 167 11.20 -3.54 -4.70
C TYR A 167 10.97 -4.72 -5.67
N VAL A 168 9.75 -4.92 -6.17
CA VAL A 168 9.43 -5.94 -7.20
C VAL A 168 10.04 -5.55 -8.55
N ARG A 169 10.13 -4.25 -8.84
CA ARG A 169 10.76 -3.72 -10.03
C ARG A 169 12.23 -3.39 -9.74
N ASP A 170 13.17 -3.95 -10.53
CA ASP A 170 14.60 -3.87 -10.26
C ASP A 170 15.13 -2.42 -10.24
N GLU A 171 14.67 -1.56 -11.16
CA GLU A 171 15.06 -0.16 -11.22
C GLU A 171 14.61 0.60 -9.97
N ASP A 172 13.37 0.38 -9.53
CA ASP A 172 12.83 1.05 -8.35
C ASP A 172 13.44 0.49 -7.07
N ARG A 173 13.74 -0.81 -7.01
CA ARG A 173 14.49 -1.41 -5.91
C ARG A 173 15.88 -0.78 -5.78
N ALA A 174 16.59 -0.61 -6.90
CA ALA A 174 17.89 0.04 -6.91
C ALA A 174 17.80 1.51 -6.50
N LYS A 175 16.79 2.24 -6.99
CA LYS A 175 16.51 3.63 -6.60
C LYS A 175 16.19 3.72 -5.10
N LEU A 176 15.28 2.92 -4.58
CA LEU A 176 14.90 2.87 -3.16
C LEU A 176 16.13 2.62 -2.27
N SER A 177 16.99 1.67 -2.66
CA SER A 177 18.23 1.38 -1.93
C SER A 177 19.17 2.57 -1.87
N ARG A 178 19.33 3.31 -2.97
CA ARG A 178 20.15 4.55 -3.00
C ARG A 178 19.54 5.64 -2.13
N ASP A 179 18.24 5.86 -2.25
CA ASP A 179 17.51 6.93 -1.53
C ASP A 179 17.57 6.69 -0.01
N ILE A 180 17.32 5.46 0.45
CA ILE A 180 17.42 5.09 1.87
C ILE A 180 18.87 5.28 2.38
N ARG A 181 19.87 4.87 1.61
CA ARG A 181 21.27 5.06 1.99
C ARG A 181 21.65 6.53 2.10
N ALA A 182 21.16 7.37 1.18
CA ALA A 182 21.36 8.81 1.23
C ALA A 182 20.69 9.40 2.48
N PHE A 183 19.43 9.04 2.73
CA PHE A 183 18.69 9.46 3.92
C PHE A 183 19.41 9.11 5.23
N ILE A 184 19.96 7.91 5.35
CA ILE A 184 20.68 7.48 6.55
C ILE A 184 22.01 8.24 6.73
N ARG A 185 22.72 8.55 5.62
CA ARG A 185 24.03 9.20 5.66
C ARG A 185 23.98 10.71 5.85
N ASN A 186 22.95 11.35 5.31
CA ASN A 186 22.73 12.79 5.45
C ASN A 186 22.08 13.08 6.80
N ARG A 187 22.93 13.31 7.81
CA ARG A 187 22.48 13.70 9.16
C ARG A 187 22.36 15.21 9.30
#